data_b78d34f8c572f7cab32f3fa5585c09b0
#
_entry.id   b78d34f8c572f7cab32f3fa5585c09b0
#
_cell.length_a   1.000
_cell.length_b   1.000
_cell.length_c   1.000
_cell.angle_alpha   90.00
_cell.angle_beta   90.00
_cell.angle_gamma   90.00
#
_symmetry.space_group_name_H-M   'P 1'
#
loop_
_entity.id
_entity.type
_entity.pdbx_description
1 polymer ?
#
loop_
_entity_poly.entity_id
_entity_poly.type
_entity_poly.pdbx_seq_one_letter_code
_entity_poly.pdbx_strand_id
1 'polypeptide(L)'
;LDGQYLHAVRDEYTRQRLLKLGITNVLNTACPTMWGLTADKCAQIPTHKAERVVTTLTDYRSSPEQDAQMLTMLQKHYREVYVWLQAVEDYACLRQMDARVTQNLHLIQPNLRDYTALLASGGIDYVGTRLHGGIHAMNMGCRSLILAVDNRASEIAKDTNLPVLPRGGNLDVLEERI
;
A
#
# COMPACT_ATOMS: atom_id res chain seq x y z
N LEU A 1 2.20 -5.63 -29.08
CA LEU A 1 1.00 -6.35 -28.59
C LEU A 1 0.14 -6.92 -29.70
N ASP A 2 0.70 -7.10 -30.88
CA ASP A 2 0.12 -7.88 -31.95
C ASP A 2 0.59 -9.33 -31.83
N GLY A 3 -0.14 -10.28 -32.31
CA GLY A 3 0.25 -11.67 -32.31
C GLY A 3 -0.81 -12.61 -31.75
N GLN A 4 -0.46 -13.88 -31.70
CA GLN A 4 -1.38 -14.97 -31.37
C GLN A 4 -1.51 -15.23 -29.86
N TYR A 5 -0.66 -14.59 -29.03
CA TYR A 5 -0.61 -14.85 -27.60
C TYR A 5 -1.60 -13.98 -26.85
N LEU A 6 -2.22 -14.56 -25.85
CA LEU A 6 -3.05 -13.84 -24.90
C LEU A 6 -2.17 -12.99 -23.99
N HIS A 7 -2.50 -11.72 -23.86
CA HIS A 7 -1.81 -10.78 -22.98
C HIS A 7 -2.58 -10.63 -21.66
N ALA A 8 -1.86 -10.72 -20.55
CA ALA A 8 -2.43 -10.49 -19.22
C ALA A 8 -2.21 -9.04 -18.78
N VAL A 9 -3.24 -8.42 -18.22
CA VAL A 9 -3.19 -7.11 -17.56
C VAL A 9 -3.72 -7.22 -16.14
N ARG A 10 -3.37 -6.27 -15.29
CA ARG A 10 -3.68 -6.33 -13.85
C ARG A 10 -4.96 -5.62 -13.43
N ASP A 11 -5.58 -4.86 -14.33
CA ASP A 11 -6.80 -4.07 -14.05
C ASP A 11 -7.64 -3.92 -15.32
N GLU A 12 -8.95 -3.72 -15.12
CA GLU A 12 -9.91 -3.57 -16.20
C GLU A 12 -9.73 -2.26 -16.97
N TYR A 13 -9.25 -1.20 -16.30
CA TYR A 13 -8.95 0.06 -17.00
C TYR A 13 -7.92 -0.16 -18.11
N THR A 14 -6.83 -0.86 -17.81
CA THR A 14 -5.80 -1.19 -18.81
C THR A 14 -6.35 -2.07 -19.92
N ARG A 15 -7.17 -3.09 -19.58
CA ARG A 15 -7.82 -3.94 -20.56
C ARG A 15 -8.69 -3.12 -21.53
N GLN A 16 -9.56 -2.25 -21.01
CA GLN A 16 -10.42 -1.41 -21.83
C GLN A 16 -9.64 -0.43 -22.74
N ARG A 17 -8.51 0.10 -22.24
CA ARG A 17 -7.63 0.95 -23.07
C ARG A 17 -7.04 0.17 -24.23
N LEU A 18 -6.59 -1.07 -24.02
CA LEU A 18 -6.05 -1.93 -25.09
C LEU A 18 -7.13 -2.33 -26.10
N LEU A 19 -8.34 -2.68 -25.64
CA LEU A 19 -9.47 -2.97 -26.53
C LEU A 19 -9.80 -1.78 -27.46
N LYS A 20 -9.78 -0.54 -26.94
CA LYS A 20 -9.99 0.68 -27.73
C LYS A 20 -8.90 0.92 -28.77
N LEU A 21 -7.72 0.35 -28.59
CA LEU A 21 -6.62 0.35 -29.57
C LEU A 21 -6.68 -0.82 -30.56
N GLY A 22 -7.76 -1.63 -30.52
CA GLY A 22 -7.95 -2.79 -31.39
C GLY A 22 -7.21 -4.05 -30.93
N ILE A 23 -6.62 -4.06 -29.74
CA ILE A 23 -5.94 -5.23 -29.17
C ILE A 23 -6.96 -6.05 -28.42
N THR A 24 -7.45 -7.15 -29.01
CA THR A 24 -8.55 -7.96 -28.49
C THR A 24 -8.10 -9.19 -27.70
N ASN A 25 -6.86 -9.65 -27.90
CA ASN A 25 -6.26 -10.80 -27.24
C ASN A 25 -5.71 -10.45 -25.85
N VAL A 26 -6.53 -9.79 -25.01
CA VAL A 26 -6.15 -9.30 -23.69
C VAL A 26 -7.14 -9.75 -22.61
N LEU A 27 -6.62 -10.23 -21.49
CA LEU A 27 -7.39 -10.69 -20.32
C LEU A 27 -6.94 -9.94 -19.07
N ASN A 28 -7.89 -9.47 -18.27
CA ASN A 28 -7.61 -8.99 -16.92
C ASN A 28 -7.46 -10.22 -15.99
N THR A 29 -6.24 -10.43 -15.49
CA THR A 29 -5.91 -11.54 -14.55
C THR A 29 -5.73 -11.04 -13.13
N ALA A 30 -6.01 -9.79 -12.85
CA ALA A 30 -5.58 -9.05 -11.66
C ALA A 30 -4.05 -9.01 -11.49
N CYS A 31 -3.57 -8.31 -10.46
CA CYS A 31 -2.15 -8.26 -10.15
C CYS A 31 -1.67 -9.62 -9.61
N PRO A 32 -0.60 -10.23 -10.15
CA PRO A 32 -0.10 -11.52 -9.69
C PRO A 32 0.22 -11.55 -8.18
N THR A 33 0.60 -10.43 -7.60
CA THR A 33 0.86 -10.33 -6.16
C THR A 33 -0.39 -10.56 -5.29
N MET A 34 -1.58 -10.47 -5.89
CA MET A 34 -2.88 -10.69 -5.22
C MET A 34 -3.41 -12.12 -5.38
N TRP A 35 -2.85 -12.94 -6.24
CA TRP A 35 -3.38 -14.29 -6.50
C TRP A 35 -3.39 -15.19 -5.26
N GLY A 36 -2.53 -14.90 -4.27
CA GLY A 36 -2.54 -15.58 -2.99
C GLY A 36 -3.64 -15.13 -2.01
N LEU A 37 -4.36 -14.05 -2.30
CA LEU A 37 -5.44 -13.52 -1.45
C LEU A 37 -6.76 -14.21 -1.78
N THR A 38 -6.88 -15.49 -1.40
CA THR A 38 -8.15 -16.25 -1.52
C THR A 38 -9.19 -15.71 -0.53
N ALA A 39 -10.47 -16.05 -0.74
CA ALA A 39 -11.55 -15.66 0.17
C ALA A 39 -11.27 -16.13 1.61
N ASP A 40 -10.81 -17.36 1.79
CA ASP A 40 -10.48 -17.92 3.11
C ASP A 40 -9.33 -17.16 3.78
N LYS A 41 -8.31 -16.78 3.01
CA LYS A 41 -7.20 -15.99 3.53
C LYS A 41 -7.63 -14.58 3.91
N CYS A 42 -8.44 -13.94 3.09
CA CYS A 42 -8.99 -12.62 3.40
C CYS A 42 -9.88 -12.65 4.65
N ALA A 43 -10.67 -13.70 4.85
CA ALA A 43 -11.50 -13.87 6.04
C ALA A 43 -10.69 -14.02 7.35
N GLN A 44 -9.42 -14.43 7.26
CA GLN A 44 -8.52 -14.56 8.41
C GLN A 44 -7.80 -13.23 8.77
N ILE A 45 -7.85 -12.23 7.91
CA ILE A 45 -7.24 -10.92 8.19
C ILE A 45 -8.06 -10.25 9.32
N PRO A 46 -7.40 -9.77 10.40
CA PRO A 46 -8.09 -9.10 11.49
C PRO A 46 -8.91 -7.90 11.03
N THR A 47 -10.10 -7.73 11.58
CA THR A 47 -10.98 -6.58 11.31
C THR A 47 -10.78 -5.45 12.33
N HIS A 48 -10.18 -5.75 13.48
CA HIS A 48 -9.85 -4.77 14.51
C HIS A 48 -8.42 -4.27 14.36
N LYS A 49 -8.20 -3.05 14.82
CA LYS A 49 -6.92 -2.35 14.78
C LYS A 49 -5.88 -3.05 15.65
N ALA A 50 -4.64 -3.17 15.14
CA ALA A 50 -3.48 -3.60 15.91
C ALA A 50 -2.92 -2.46 16.78
N GLU A 51 -2.00 -2.78 17.69
CA GLU A 51 -1.27 -1.76 18.47
C GLU A 51 -0.12 -1.11 17.71
N ARG A 52 0.38 -1.77 16.69
CA ARG A 52 1.52 -1.37 15.87
C ARG A 52 1.10 -1.14 14.44
N VAL A 53 1.80 -0.25 13.75
CA VAL A 53 1.59 -0.03 12.31
C VAL A 53 2.93 0.07 11.59
N VAL A 54 2.98 -0.46 10.38
CA VAL A 54 4.06 -0.17 9.44
C VAL A 54 3.52 0.66 8.29
N THR A 55 4.27 1.69 7.93
CA THR A 55 3.97 2.58 6.82
C THR A 55 5.09 2.60 5.79
N THR A 56 4.78 3.14 4.62
CA THR A 56 5.73 3.39 3.53
C THR A 56 5.49 4.77 2.95
N LEU A 57 6.55 5.41 2.50
CA LEU A 57 6.51 6.67 1.77
C LEU A 57 6.70 6.42 0.27
N THR A 58 6.45 7.44 -0.55
CA THR A 58 6.64 7.35 -2.00
C THR A 58 7.42 8.55 -2.51
N ASP A 59 8.65 8.32 -2.96
CA ASP A 59 9.59 9.31 -3.47
C ASP A 59 9.15 9.94 -4.79
N TYR A 60 8.77 9.11 -5.79
CA TYR A 60 8.43 9.57 -7.15
C TYR A 60 7.16 10.45 -7.23
N ARG A 61 6.37 10.51 -6.17
CA ARG A 61 5.26 11.46 -5.94
C ARG A 61 5.35 11.99 -4.53
N SER A 62 6.50 12.56 -4.19
CA SER A 62 6.75 13.10 -2.86
C SER A 62 5.74 14.20 -2.51
N SER A 63 5.24 14.16 -1.30
CA SER A 63 4.40 15.20 -0.70
C SER A 63 4.70 15.23 0.80
N PRO A 64 5.77 15.91 1.20
CA PRO A 64 6.23 15.91 2.59
C PRO A 64 5.17 16.35 3.60
N GLU A 65 4.30 17.28 3.20
CA GLU A 65 3.19 17.75 4.05
C GLU A 65 2.16 16.64 4.30
N GLN A 66 1.69 15.96 3.25
CA GLN A 66 0.72 14.87 3.38
C GLN A 66 1.32 13.66 4.12
N ASP A 67 2.60 13.38 3.89
CA ASP A 67 3.31 12.31 4.58
C ASP A 67 3.47 12.64 6.08
N ALA A 68 3.80 13.89 6.42
CA ALA A 68 3.89 14.34 7.81
C ALA A 68 2.52 14.27 8.52
N GLN A 69 1.44 14.65 7.84
CA GLN A 69 0.07 14.53 8.36
C GLN A 69 -0.30 13.06 8.63
N MET A 70 -0.02 12.17 7.67
CA MET A 70 -0.22 10.73 7.83
C MET A 70 0.58 10.18 9.01
N LEU A 71 1.88 10.48 9.10
CA LEU A 71 2.74 10.00 10.19
C LEU A 71 2.26 10.51 11.55
N THR A 72 1.87 11.77 11.64
CA THR A 72 1.30 12.36 12.88
C THR A 72 0.03 11.64 13.30
N MET A 73 -0.85 11.35 12.36
CA MET A 73 -2.08 10.60 12.63
C MET A 73 -1.77 9.17 13.07
N LEU A 74 -0.85 8.48 12.42
CA LEU A 74 -0.46 7.13 12.83
C LEU A 74 0.11 7.11 14.25
N GLN A 75 0.96 8.08 14.62
CA GLN A 75 1.50 8.20 15.98
C GLN A 75 0.44 8.54 17.04
N LYS A 76 -0.66 9.18 16.65
CA LYS A 76 -1.81 9.42 17.55
C LYS A 76 -2.58 8.14 17.86
N HIS A 77 -2.66 7.22 16.90
CA HIS A 77 -3.56 6.05 16.95
C HIS A 77 -2.85 4.73 17.24
N TYR A 78 -1.54 4.64 17.04
CA TYR A 78 -0.76 3.43 17.26
C TYR A 78 0.35 3.66 18.30
N ARG A 79 0.63 2.65 19.08
CA ARG A 79 1.70 2.70 20.10
C ARG A 79 3.09 2.78 19.47
N GLU A 80 3.30 2.07 18.37
CA GLU A 80 4.57 2.01 17.65
C GLU A 80 4.32 2.19 16.15
N VAL A 81 5.09 3.07 15.53
CA VAL A 81 5.02 3.36 14.09
C VAL A 81 6.36 3.00 13.44
N TYR A 82 6.31 2.04 12.55
CA TYR A 82 7.43 1.59 11.74
C TYR A 82 7.37 2.22 10.36
N VAL A 83 8.51 2.64 9.81
CA VAL A 83 8.63 3.10 8.42
C VAL A 83 9.55 2.15 7.67
N TRP A 84 9.00 1.41 6.72
CA TRP A 84 9.79 0.60 5.83
C TRP A 84 10.29 1.45 4.66
N LEU A 85 11.59 1.67 4.64
CA LEU A 85 12.28 2.36 3.56
C LEU A 85 12.44 1.40 2.37
N GLN A 86 12.12 1.83 1.16
CA GLN A 86 12.31 1.03 -0.05
C GLN A 86 13.42 1.57 -0.94
N ALA A 87 13.74 2.85 -0.78
CA ALA A 87 14.81 3.53 -1.50
C ALA A 87 15.55 4.51 -0.56
N VAL A 88 16.74 4.92 -0.97
CA VAL A 88 17.52 5.95 -0.25
C VAL A 88 16.78 7.29 -0.22
N GLU A 89 16.01 7.57 -1.25
CA GLU A 89 15.18 8.76 -1.42
C GLU A 89 14.08 8.83 -0.35
N ASP A 90 13.51 7.70 0.07
CA ASP A 90 12.52 7.66 1.16
C ASP A 90 13.14 8.19 2.48
N TYR A 91 14.40 7.86 2.75
CA TYR A 91 15.11 8.39 3.90
C TYR A 91 15.39 9.90 3.77
N ALA A 92 15.73 10.36 2.58
CA ALA A 92 15.91 11.80 2.31
C ALA A 92 14.60 12.58 2.54
N CYS A 93 13.45 12.02 2.16
CA CYS A 93 12.14 12.60 2.44
C CYS A 93 11.88 12.73 3.95
N LEU A 94 12.17 11.69 4.73
CA LEU A 94 12.02 11.74 6.20
C LEU A 94 12.89 12.82 6.83
N ARG A 95 14.12 12.99 6.39
CA ARG A 95 15.04 13.99 6.92
C ARG A 95 14.63 15.44 6.66
N GLN A 96 13.76 15.68 5.70
CA GLN A 96 13.21 17.00 5.40
C GLN A 96 11.99 17.35 6.28
N MET A 97 11.44 16.38 7.00
CA MET A 97 10.30 16.59 7.89
C MET A 97 10.74 17.14 9.25
N ASP A 98 9.80 17.77 9.96
CA ASP A 98 10.01 18.23 11.34
C ASP A 98 10.44 17.05 12.24
N ALA A 99 11.46 17.27 13.05
CA ALA A 99 11.96 16.26 13.99
C ALA A 99 10.86 15.75 14.95
N ARG A 100 9.87 16.58 15.28
CA ARG A 100 8.72 16.17 16.10
C ARG A 100 7.89 15.07 15.46
N VAL A 101 7.88 15.00 14.13
CA VAL A 101 7.17 13.95 13.38
C VAL A 101 8.00 12.67 13.27
N THR A 102 9.34 12.79 13.25
CA THR A 102 10.21 11.66 12.91
C THR A 102 10.92 11.02 14.10
N GLN A 103 11.01 11.70 15.25
CA GLN A 103 11.80 11.26 16.40
C GLN A 103 11.38 9.91 17.02
N ASN A 104 10.11 9.52 16.88
CA ASN A 104 9.55 8.30 17.48
C ASN A 104 9.27 7.21 16.43
N LEU A 105 9.82 7.32 15.23
CA LEU A 105 9.64 6.33 14.17
C LEU A 105 10.70 5.23 14.26
N HIS A 106 10.28 4.00 14.07
CA HIS A 106 11.16 2.85 13.93
C HIS A 106 11.46 2.60 12.45
N LEU A 107 12.70 2.81 12.02
CA LEU A 107 13.07 2.63 10.63
C LEU A 107 13.40 1.16 10.33
N ILE A 108 12.80 0.63 9.28
CA ILE A 108 13.09 -0.71 8.75
C ILE A 108 13.97 -0.57 7.52
N GLN A 109 15.02 -1.40 7.46
CA GLN A 109 15.97 -1.38 6.36
C GLN A 109 15.31 -1.62 5.00
N PRO A 110 15.88 -1.09 3.90
CA PRO A 110 15.31 -1.20 2.56
C PRO A 110 15.50 -2.59 1.95
N ASN A 111 15.03 -3.60 2.65
CA ASN A 111 15.03 -4.99 2.17
C ASN A 111 13.73 -5.70 2.54
N LEU A 112 13.30 -6.62 1.68
CA LEU A 112 12.04 -7.34 1.85
C LEU A 112 12.07 -8.31 3.04
N ARG A 113 13.24 -8.85 3.39
CA ARG A 113 13.38 -9.81 4.49
C ARG A 113 13.00 -9.20 5.83
N ASP A 114 13.51 -8.02 6.13
CA ASP A 114 13.26 -7.34 7.41
C ASP A 114 11.81 -6.85 7.49
N TYR A 115 11.26 -6.38 6.38
CA TYR A 115 9.83 -6.05 6.28
C TYR A 115 8.95 -7.28 6.52
N THR A 116 9.24 -8.40 5.84
CA THR A 116 8.49 -9.65 6.02
C THR A 116 8.62 -10.18 7.46
N ALA A 117 9.81 -10.09 8.08
CA ALA A 117 10.02 -10.50 9.46
C ALA A 117 9.19 -9.66 10.45
N LEU A 118 9.09 -8.34 10.21
CA LEU A 118 8.23 -7.46 10.99
C LEU A 118 6.75 -7.87 10.87
N LEU A 119 6.25 -8.09 9.66
CA LEU A 119 4.86 -8.52 9.43
C LEU A 119 4.57 -9.87 10.09
N ALA A 120 5.49 -10.81 9.99
CA ALA A 120 5.38 -12.16 10.58
C ALA A 120 5.34 -12.14 12.12
N SER A 121 5.80 -11.06 12.78
CA SER A 121 5.70 -10.92 14.23
C SER A 121 4.26 -10.74 14.74
N GLY A 122 3.30 -10.52 13.85
CA GLY A 122 1.88 -10.34 14.16
C GLY A 122 1.55 -9.04 14.91
N GLY A 123 0.26 -8.78 15.11
CA GLY A 123 -0.20 -7.59 15.85
C GLY A 123 0.26 -6.26 15.23
N ILE A 124 0.31 -6.19 13.91
CA ILE A 124 0.73 -5.02 13.15
C ILE A 124 -0.19 -4.79 11.96
N ASP A 125 -0.59 -3.55 11.75
CA ASP A 125 -1.33 -3.10 10.57
C ASP A 125 -0.37 -2.51 9.53
N TYR A 126 -0.83 -2.41 8.29
CA TYR A 126 -0.20 -1.61 7.26
C TYR A 126 -1.07 -0.41 6.90
N VAL A 127 -0.50 0.79 6.91
CA VAL A 127 -1.12 2.01 6.35
C VAL A 127 -0.05 2.77 5.61
N GLY A 128 -0.12 2.84 4.27
CA GLY A 128 0.98 3.47 3.54
C GLY A 128 0.74 3.63 2.04
N THR A 129 1.67 4.29 1.37
CA THR A 129 1.53 4.76 -0.01
C THR A 129 2.02 3.76 -1.07
N ARG A 130 2.71 2.69 -0.68
CA ARG A 130 3.23 1.68 -1.62
C ARG A 130 2.23 0.54 -1.79
N LEU A 131 1.57 0.47 -2.94
CA LEU A 131 0.57 -0.54 -3.29
C LEU A 131 1.02 -1.97 -2.95
N HIS A 132 2.18 -2.38 -3.46
CA HIS A 132 2.65 -3.76 -3.25
C HIS A 132 3.16 -4.03 -1.83
N GLY A 133 3.54 -2.98 -1.08
CA GLY A 133 3.80 -3.08 0.36
C GLY A 133 2.54 -3.51 1.12
N GLY A 134 1.40 -2.86 0.86
CA GLY A 134 0.11 -3.22 1.46
C GLY A 134 -0.39 -4.60 1.03
N ILE A 135 -0.28 -4.95 -0.26
CA ILE A 135 -0.65 -6.29 -0.75
C ILE A 135 0.21 -7.37 -0.08
N HIS A 136 1.51 -7.12 0.09
CA HIS A 136 2.39 -8.07 0.79
C HIS A 136 1.96 -8.23 2.26
N ALA A 137 1.64 -7.13 2.95
CA ALA A 137 1.13 -7.19 4.33
C ALA A 137 -0.18 -8.00 4.42
N MET A 138 -1.12 -7.84 3.49
CA MET A 138 -2.34 -8.68 3.42
C MET A 138 -2.00 -10.15 3.19
N ASN A 139 -1.04 -10.46 2.32
CA ASN A 139 -0.57 -11.84 2.12
C ASN A 139 0.07 -12.43 3.37
N MET A 140 0.59 -11.61 4.28
CA MET A 140 1.09 -11.99 5.59
C MET A 140 0.02 -12.01 6.69
N GLY A 141 -1.26 -11.79 6.33
CA GLY A 141 -2.40 -11.78 7.26
C GLY A 141 -2.55 -10.49 8.07
N CYS A 142 -1.91 -9.39 7.65
CA CYS A 142 -2.03 -8.11 8.31
C CYS A 142 -3.17 -7.28 7.73
N ARG A 143 -3.94 -6.60 8.58
CA ARG A 143 -4.90 -5.59 8.15
C ARG A 143 -4.15 -4.48 7.42
N SER A 144 -4.66 -4.06 6.26
CA SER A 144 -3.94 -3.12 5.39
C SER A 144 -4.86 -2.05 4.83
N LEU A 145 -4.37 -0.81 4.80
CA LEU A 145 -5.00 0.32 4.14
C LEU A 145 -3.97 1.00 3.23
N ILE A 146 -4.27 1.08 1.94
CA ILE A 146 -3.35 1.62 0.93
C ILE A 146 -3.78 3.04 0.57
N LEU A 147 -2.84 3.98 0.62
CA LEU A 147 -3.07 5.37 0.19
C LEU A 147 -2.60 5.53 -1.25
N ALA A 148 -3.56 5.66 -2.17
CA ALA A 148 -3.29 5.76 -3.59
C ALA A 148 -2.61 7.08 -3.94
N VAL A 149 -1.41 7.01 -4.49
CA VAL A 149 -0.65 8.15 -5.02
C VAL A 149 -0.83 8.31 -6.53
N ASP A 150 -1.35 7.29 -7.19
CA ASP A 150 -1.65 7.26 -8.62
C ASP A 150 -2.83 6.32 -8.92
N ASN A 151 -3.17 6.19 -10.20
CA ASN A 151 -4.31 5.38 -10.63
C ASN A 151 -4.14 3.87 -10.46
N ARG A 152 -2.93 3.34 -10.26
CA ARG A 152 -2.69 1.89 -10.15
C ARG A 152 -3.46 1.27 -8.99
N ALA A 153 -3.35 1.87 -7.80
CA ALA A 153 -4.07 1.37 -6.63
C ALA A 153 -5.59 1.56 -6.78
N SER A 154 -6.03 2.71 -7.27
CA SER A 154 -7.44 3.03 -7.45
C SER A 154 -8.13 2.14 -8.49
N GLU A 155 -7.46 1.83 -9.62
CA GLU A 155 -8.05 0.97 -10.64
C GLU A 155 -8.11 -0.50 -10.18
N ILE A 156 -7.07 -1.01 -9.53
CA ILE A 156 -7.11 -2.35 -8.93
C ILE A 156 -8.21 -2.44 -7.85
N ALA A 157 -8.37 -1.41 -7.02
CA ALA A 157 -9.40 -1.41 -5.98
C ALA A 157 -10.83 -1.52 -6.54
N LYS A 158 -11.11 -0.90 -7.69
CA LYS A 158 -12.42 -1.01 -8.36
C LYS A 158 -12.75 -2.46 -8.76
N ASP A 159 -11.74 -3.21 -9.17
CA ASP A 159 -11.91 -4.59 -9.64
C ASP A 159 -11.91 -5.61 -8.51
N THR A 160 -11.31 -5.31 -7.36
CA THR A 160 -10.95 -6.31 -6.35
C THR A 160 -11.41 -5.97 -4.93
N ASN A 161 -12.02 -4.82 -4.69
CA ASN A 161 -12.36 -4.29 -3.36
C ASN A 161 -11.13 -4.15 -2.43
N LEU A 162 -9.92 -4.00 -2.99
CA LEU A 162 -8.72 -3.74 -2.21
C LEU A 162 -8.93 -2.48 -1.35
N PRO A 163 -8.60 -2.49 -0.04
CA PRO A 163 -8.77 -1.34 0.84
C PRO A 163 -7.83 -0.19 0.44
N VAL A 164 -8.36 0.75 -0.31
CA VAL A 164 -7.62 1.88 -0.86
C VAL A 164 -8.36 3.18 -0.57
N LEU A 165 -7.63 4.21 -0.12
CA LEU A 165 -8.07 5.60 -0.04
C LEU A 165 -7.17 6.49 -0.91
N PRO A 166 -7.68 7.59 -1.47
CA PRO A 166 -6.82 8.56 -2.14
C PRO A 166 -5.87 9.23 -1.13
N ARG A 167 -4.59 9.33 -1.46
CA ARG A 167 -3.63 10.14 -0.67
C ARG A 167 -4.05 11.61 -0.74
N GLY A 168 -3.97 12.31 0.40
CA GLY A 168 -4.42 13.72 0.51
C GLY A 168 -5.92 13.91 0.47
N GLY A 169 -6.68 12.84 0.62
CA GLY A 169 -8.12 12.90 0.90
C GLY A 169 -8.41 13.48 2.30
N ASN A 170 -9.69 13.51 2.68
CA ASN A 170 -10.09 13.97 4.01
C ASN A 170 -9.43 13.10 5.10
N LEU A 171 -8.69 13.74 6.00
CA LEU A 171 -8.02 13.08 7.14
C LEU A 171 -9.00 12.39 8.09
N ASP A 172 -10.24 12.93 8.25
CA ASP A 172 -11.26 12.30 9.08
C ASP A 172 -11.64 10.92 8.52
N VAL A 173 -11.70 10.77 7.19
CA VAL A 173 -11.96 9.47 6.54
C VAL A 173 -10.81 8.50 6.78
N LEU A 174 -9.56 8.98 6.79
CA LEU A 174 -8.42 8.16 7.13
C LEU A 174 -8.48 7.73 8.60
N GLU A 175 -8.80 8.66 9.51
CA GLU A 175 -8.93 8.40 10.94
C GLU A 175 -10.03 7.37 11.25
N GLU A 176 -11.17 7.44 10.58
CA GLU A 176 -12.27 6.47 10.71
C GLU A 176 -11.91 5.06 10.21
N ARG A 177 -10.95 4.95 9.30
CA ARG A 177 -10.53 3.69 8.70
C ARG A 177 -9.35 3.03 9.42
N ILE A 178 -8.65 3.78 10.25
CA ILE A 178 -7.58 3.30 11.13
C ILE A 178 -8.20 2.67 12.39
#